data_61404037565eab1b192a6400060815a5
#
_entry.id   61404037565eab1b192a6400060815a5
#
_cell.length_a   1.000
_cell.length_b   1.000
_cell.length_c   1.000
_cell.angle_alpha   90.00
_cell.angle_beta   90.00
_cell.angle_gamma   90.00
#
_symmetry.space_group_name_H-M   'P 1'
#
loop_
_entity.id
_entity.type
_entity.pdbx_description
1 polymer ?
#
loop_
_entity_poly.entity_id
_entity_poly.type
_entity_poly.pdbx_seq_one_letter_code
_entity_poly.pdbx_strand_id
1 'polypeptide(L)'
;MDLILWRHAEAEDWLTGNTPTVQAGLDLDRSLTQRGEKQAARMAIWLDRQLPEGTRILVSPARRCEQTALALGRKYKVRSELAPDATPAQLLELVQWPQGRLPILVIGHQPTLGQTIAQLLVLKEAECAVKKGALWWLRSRDRDSQSQTVVVTVQSPELL
;
A
#
# COMPACT_ATOMS: atom_id res chain seq x y z
N MET A 1 10.94 -3.03 12.93
CA MET A 1 10.17 -3.59 11.81
C MET A 1 9.97 -2.54 10.74
N ASP A 2 10.18 -2.87 9.49
CA ASP A 2 9.91 -1.99 8.36
C ASP A 2 8.56 -2.33 7.74
N LEU A 3 7.73 -1.31 7.54
CA LEU A 3 6.42 -1.42 6.89
C LEU A 3 6.36 -0.41 5.75
N ILE A 4 6.22 -0.92 4.52
CA ILE A 4 6.14 -0.10 3.33
C ILE A 4 4.70 -0.17 2.82
N LEU A 5 4.05 0.99 2.76
CA LEU A 5 2.66 1.12 2.35
C LEU A 5 2.63 1.76 0.96
N TRP A 6 2.35 0.95 -0.05
CA TRP A 6 2.36 1.37 -1.45
C TRP A 6 0.93 1.40 -2.00
N ARG A 7 0.47 2.58 -2.35
CA ARG A 7 -0.84 2.72 -2.98
C ARG A 7 -0.77 2.26 -4.43
N HIS A 8 -1.77 1.48 -4.88
CA HIS A 8 -1.86 1.09 -6.28
C HIS A 8 -1.75 2.31 -7.20
N ALA A 9 -1.22 2.08 -8.40
CA ALA A 9 -1.08 3.12 -9.43
C ALA A 9 -2.44 3.52 -10.02
N GLU A 10 -2.44 4.52 -10.88
CA GLU A 10 -3.67 5.04 -11.49
C GLU A 10 -4.46 3.95 -12.18
N ALA A 11 -5.74 3.85 -11.86
CA ALA A 11 -6.67 2.87 -12.41
C ALA A 11 -7.80 3.53 -13.17
N GLU A 12 -8.39 2.78 -14.10
CA GLU A 12 -9.56 3.21 -14.85
C GLU A 12 -10.72 3.51 -13.89
N ASP A 13 -11.47 4.56 -14.21
CA ASP A 13 -12.66 4.95 -13.48
C ASP A 13 -13.87 4.86 -14.39
N TRP A 14 -14.48 3.67 -14.46
CA TRP A 14 -15.62 3.41 -15.33
C TRP A 14 -16.87 2.99 -14.54
N LEU A 15 -16.97 3.40 -13.28
CA LEU A 15 -18.06 3.04 -12.37
C LEU A 15 -19.22 4.05 -12.35
N THR A 16 -19.34 4.90 -13.35
CA THR A 16 -20.38 5.91 -13.38
C THR A 16 -21.75 5.32 -13.78
N GLY A 17 -22.80 5.57 -12.97
CA GLY A 17 -24.20 5.28 -13.32
C GLY A 17 -24.69 3.87 -13.02
N ASN A 18 -23.97 3.04 -12.31
CA ASN A 18 -24.38 1.67 -11.99
C ASN A 18 -25.01 1.55 -10.60
N THR A 19 -25.73 0.43 -10.36
CA THR A 19 -26.27 0.15 -9.04
C THR A 19 -25.19 -0.25 -8.05
N PRO A 20 -25.37 0.02 -6.73
CA PRO A 20 -24.34 -0.27 -5.73
C PRO A 20 -23.89 -1.74 -5.66
N THR A 21 -24.81 -2.69 -5.90
CA THR A 21 -24.52 -4.11 -5.86
C THR A 21 -23.65 -4.58 -7.02
N VAL A 22 -23.77 -3.94 -8.18
CA VAL A 22 -22.94 -4.24 -9.35
C VAL A 22 -21.59 -3.52 -9.23
N GLN A 23 -21.58 -2.35 -8.61
CA GLN A 23 -20.38 -1.52 -8.48
C GLN A 23 -19.25 -2.17 -7.66
N ALA A 24 -19.57 -2.97 -6.64
CA ALA A 24 -18.55 -3.61 -5.80
C ALA A 24 -17.70 -4.60 -6.59
N GLY A 25 -18.30 -5.46 -7.40
CA GLY A 25 -17.57 -6.40 -8.26
C GLY A 25 -16.81 -5.68 -9.37
N LEU A 26 -17.43 -4.66 -9.97
CA LEU A 26 -16.78 -3.84 -11.00
C LEU A 26 -15.60 -3.06 -10.45
N ASP A 27 -15.69 -2.57 -9.20
CA ASP A 27 -14.58 -1.89 -8.57
C ASP A 27 -13.34 -2.77 -8.46
N LEU A 28 -13.50 -4.03 -8.07
CA LEU A 28 -12.38 -4.98 -7.96
C LEU A 28 -11.75 -5.30 -9.33
N ASP A 29 -12.51 -5.17 -10.41
CA ASP A 29 -12.06 -5.46 -11.77
C ASP A 29 -11.41 -4.27 -12.49
N ARG A 30 -11.41 -3.08 -11.89
CA ARG A 30 -10.78 -1.92 -12.52
C ARG A 30 -9.30 -2.17 -12.73
N SER A 31 -8.83 -2.02 -13.97
CA SER A 31 -7.43 -2.19 -14.31
C SER A 31 -6.67 -0.87 -14.29
N LEU A 32 -5.36 -0.94 -14.23
CA LEU A 32 -4.51 0.24 -14.36
C LEU A 32 -4.70 0.88 -15.75
N THR A 33 -4.58 2.21 -15.79
CA THR A 33 -4.42 2.94 -17.04
C THR A 33 -3.00 2.74 -17.58
N GLN A 34 -2.73 3.15 -18.82
CA GLN A 34 -1.36 3.18 -19.34
C GLN A 34 -0.45 4.03 -18.46
N ARG A 35 -0.95 5.17 -18.00
CA ARG A 35 -0.22 6.03 -17.09
C ARG A 35 0.07 5.30 -15.77
N GLY A 36 -0.92 4.57 -15.25
CA GLY A 36 -0.74 3.76 -14.04
C GLY A 36 0.30 2.67 -14.20
N GLU A 37 0.34 2.01 -15.34
CA GLU A 37 1.36 1.00 -15.64
C GLU A 37 2.76 1.61 -15.63
N LYS A 38 2.93 2.81 -16.18
CA LYS A 38 4.20 3.54 -16.15
C LYS A 38 4.58 3.96 -14.72
N GLN A 39 3.61 4.42 -13.94
CA GLN A 39 3.83 4.76 -12.53
C GLN A 39 4.32 3.54 -11.75
N ALA A 40 3.64 2.41 -11.89
CA ALA A 40 4.02 1.17 -11.23
C ALA A 40 5.42 0.71 -11.63
N ALA A 41 5.75 0.79 -12.92
CA ALA A 41 7.06 0.39 -13.44
C ALA A 41 8.20 1.25 -12.86
N ARG A 42 8.02 2.57 -12.78
CA ARG A 42 9.02 3.47 -12.19
C ARG A 42 9.24 3.17 -10.72
N MET A 43 8.17 3.00 -9.97
CA MET A 43 8.25 2.69 -8.56
C MET A 43 8.89 1.32 -8.33
N ALA A 44 8.56 0.34 -9.17
CA ALA A 44 9.11 -1.00 -9.08
C ALA A 44 10.63 -1.01 -9.26
N ILE A 45 11.16 -0.24 -10.21
CA ILE A 45 12.60 -0.13 -10.42
C ILE A 45 13.29 0.42 -9.16
N TRP A 46 12.72 1.45 -8.56
CA TRP A 46 13.25 2.03 -7.32
C TRP A 46 13.16 1.03 -6.16
N LEU A 47 11.99 0.42 -5.98
CA LEU A 47 11.75 -0.55 -4.90
C LEU A 47 12.69 -1.76 -5.01
N ASP A 48 12.91 -2.26 -6.20
CA ASP A 48 13.76 -3.45 -6.39
C ASP A 48 15.18 -3.22 -5.89
N ARG A 49 15.66 -1.98 -5.94
CA ARG A 49 16.98 -1.61 -5.44
C ARG A 49 17.00 -1.34 -3.94
N GLN A 50 15.85 -1.00 -3.35
CA GLN A 50 15.79 -0.53 -1.96
C GLN A 50 15.24 -1.56 -0.98
N LEU A 51 14.42 -2.48 -1.44
CA LEU A 51 13.76 -3.44 -0.54
C LEU A 51 14.78 -4.33 0.17
N PRO A 52 14.69 -4.43 1.50
CA PRO A 52 15.52 -5.37 2.24
C PRO A 52 15.31 -6.81 1.76
N GLU A 53 16.35 -7.62 1.89
CA GLU A 53 16.24 -9.04 1.63
C GLU A 53 15.19 -9.66 2.57
N GLY A 54 14.40 -10.60 2.05
CA GLY A 54 13.37 -11.27 2.83
C GLY A 54 12.08 -10.47 2.97
N THR A 55 11.93 -9.31 2.30
CA THR A 55 10.68 -8.53 2.34
C THR A 55 9.52 -9.38 1.84
N ARG A 56 8.47 -9.50 2.65
CA ARG A 56 7.21 -10.13 2.26
C ARG A 56 6.32 -9.11 1.58
N ILE A 57 5.64 -9.52 0.52
CA ILE A 57 4.76 -8.64 -0.27
C ILE A 57 3.32 -9.16 -0.14
N LEU A 58 2.45 -8.31 0.40
CA LEU A 58 1.03 -8.60 0.61
C LEU A 58 0.21 -7.63 -0.21
N VAL A 59 -0.77 -8.14 -0.93
CA VAL A 59 -1.49 -7.37 -1.97
C VAL A 59 -3.00 -7.52 -1.79
N SER A 60 -3.72 -6.42 -1.96
CA SER A 60 -5.18 -6.43 -2.06
C SER A 60 -5.65 -7.31 -3.22
N PRO A 61 -6.82 -7.96 -3.11
CA PRO A 61 -7.37 -8.75 -4.21
C PRO A 61 -7.86 -7.91 -5.41
N ALA A 62 -7.90 -6.59 -5.30
CA ALA A 62 -8.29 -5.74 -6.43
C ALA A 62 -7.29 -5.84 -7.58
N ARG A 63 -7.79 -5.94 -8.80
CA ARG A 63 -6.96 -6.09 -10.01
C ARG A 63 -5.89 -4.99 -10.11
N ARG A 64 -6.24 -3.74 -9.83
CA ARG A 64 -5.30 -2.62 -9.86
C ARG A 64 -4.12 -2.78 -8.90
N CYS A 65 -4.34 -3.43 -7.76
CA CYS A 65 -3.27 -3.72 -6.80
C CYS A 65 -2.38 -4.87 -7.28
N GLU A 66 -2.96 -5.93 -7.84
CA GLU A 66 -2.17 -7.03 -8.38
C GLU A 66 -1.35 -6.58 -9.59
N GLN A 67 -1.91 -5.75 -10.47
CA GLN A 67 -1.15 -5.19 -11.59
C GLN A 67 0.00 -4.32 -11.13
N THR A 68 -0.19 -3.53 -10.07
CA THR A 68 0.89 -2.76 -9.45
C THR A 68 1.99 -3.70 -8.93
N ALA A 69 1.61 -4.77 -8.24
CA ALA A 69 2.54 -5.76 -7.72
C ALA A 69 3.31 -6.49 -8.82
N LEU A 70 2.65 -6.83 -9.92
CA LEU A 70 3.26 -7.52 -11.05
C LEU A 70 4.43 -6.73 -11.65
N ALA A 71 4.37 -5.39 -11.60
CA ALA A 71 5.48 -4.55 -12.08
C ALA A 71 6.78 -4.82 -11.33
N LEU A 72 6.69 -5.24 -10.06
CA LEU A 72 7.87 -5.52 -9.23
C LEU A 72 8.53 -6.86 -9.57
N GLY A 73 7.80 -7.80 -10.15
CA GLY A 73 8.35 -9.08 -10.58
C GLY A 73 8.77 -10.01 -9.47
N ARG A 74 8.27 -9.81 -8.25
CA ARG A 74 8.57 -10.65 -7.08
C ARG A 74 7.33 -11.42 -6.65
N LYS A 75 7.53 -12.54 -5.92
CA LYS A 75 6.43 -13.30 -5.35
C LYS A 75 5.65 -12.44 -4.36
N TYR A 76 4.33 -12.55 -4.40
CA TYR A 76 3.44 -11.86 -3.48
C TYR A 76 2.29 -12.77 -3.06
N LYS A 77 1.62 -12.41 -1.97
CA LYS A 77 0.40 -13.07 -1.53
C LYS A 77 -0.77 -12.10 -1.55
N VAL A 78 -1.87 -12.54 -2.14
CA VAL A 78 -3.12 -11.79 -2.09
C VAL A 78 -3.79 -12.04 -0.74
N ARG A 79 -4.23 -10.96 -0.09
CA ARG A 79 -4.88 -11.02 1.22
C ARG A 79 -6.18 -10.23 1.21
N SER A 80 -7.28 -10.93 1.53
CA SER A 80 -8.62 -10.30 1.61
C SER A 80 -8.70 -9.20 2.66
N GLU A 81 -7.86 -9.26 3.69
CA GLU A 81 -7.76 -8.25 4.74
C GLU A 81 -7.27 -6.89 4.23
N LEU A 82 -6.81 -6.82 2.98
CA LEU A 82 -6.35 -5.59 2.33
C LEU A 82 -7.32 -5.07 1.26
N ALA A 83 -8.53 -5.62 1.20
CA ALA A 83 -9.56 -5.17 0.26
C ALA A 83 -9.89 -3.68 0.43
N PRO A 84 -10.57 -3.03 -0.56
CA PRO A 84 -10.77 -1.57 -0.52
C PRO A 84 -11.44 -1.02 0.73
N ASP A 85 -12.23 -1.83 1.43
CA ASP A 85 -12.95 -1.45 2.66
C ASP A 85 -12.22 -1.85 3.96
N ALA A 86 -10.98 -2.31 3.84
CA ALA A 86 -10.18 -2.71 5.02
C ALA A 86 -9.94 -1.54 5.98
N THR A 87 -9.82 -1.88 7.25
CA THR A 87 -9.52 -0.90 8.31
C THR A 87 -8.02 -0.90 8.65
N PRO A 88 -7.50 0.20 9.22
CA PRO A 88 -6.14 0.22 9.74
C PRO A 88 -5.85 -0.91 10.74
N ALA A 89 -6.82 -1.23 11.61
CA ALA A 89 -6.67 -2.29 12.59
C ALA A 89 -6.45 -3.66 11.92
N GLN A 90 -7.22 -3.96 10.87
CA GLN A 90 -7.04 -5.19 10.10
C GLN A 90 -5.67 -5.26 9.43
N LEU A 91 -5.22 -4.16 8.85
CA LEU A 91 -3.89 -4.08 8.22
C LEU A 91 -2.78 -4.31 9.24
N LEU A 92 -2.83 -3.60 10.37
CA LEU A 92 -1.78 -3.68 11.40
C LEU A 92 -1.72 -5.06 12.06
N GLU A 93 -2.86 -5.69 12.27
CA GLU A 93 -2.93 -7.07 12.77
C GLU A 93 -2.32 -8.04 11.75
N LEU A 94 -2.67 -7.90 10.47
CA LEU A 94 -2.16 -8.76 9.40
C LEU A 94 -0.64 -8.73 9.33
N VAL A 95 -0.04 -7.55 9.42
CA VAL A 95 1.42 -7.40 9.32
C VAL A 95 2.15 -7.59 10.66
N GLN A 96 1.40 -7.76 11.74
CA GLN A 96 1.93 -7.92 13.11
C GLN A 96 2.79 -6.73 13.54
N TRP A 97 2.32 -5.52 13.24
CA TRP A 97 3.00 -4.31 13.64
C TRP A 97 2.90 -4.08 15.16
N PRO A 98 3.95 -3.64 15.85
CA PRO A 98 5.30 -3.32 15.35
C PRO A 98 6.33 -4.45 15.53
N GLN A 99 5.89 -5.67 15.82
CA GLN A 99 6.74 -6.75 16.32
C GLN A 99 7.10 -7.80 15.25
N GLY A 100 6.58 -7.68 14.05
CA GLY A 100 6.92 -8.57 12.95
C GLY A 100 8.43 -8.59 12.70
N ARG A 101 8.96 -9.77 12.39
CA ARG A 101 10.40 -9.97 12.21
C ARG A 101 10.90 -9.55 10.84
N LEU A 102 10.05 -9.66 9.82
CA LEU A 102 10.45 -9.40 8.45
C LEU A 102 9.88 -8.07 7.96
N PRO A 103 10.58 -7.37 7.08
CA PRO A 103 9.99 -6.23 6.39
C PRO A 103 8.78 -6.67 5.57
N ILE A 104 7.76 -5.83 5.53
CA ILE A 104 6.54 -6.10 4.76
C ILE A 104 6.23 -4.91 3.86
N LEU A 105 5.99 -5.23 2.58
CA LEU A 105 5.43 -4.31 1.60
C LEU A 105 3.95 -4.64 1.43
N VAL A 106 3.10 -3.67 1.68
CA VAL A 106 1.65 -3.76 1.47
C VAL A 106 1.28 -2.93 0.25
N ILE A 107 0.55 -3.53 -0.69
CA ILE A 107 -0.02 -2.81 -1.83
C ILE A 107 -1.54 -2.76 -1.63
N GLY A 108 -2.06 -1.56 -1.48
CA GLY A 108 -3.45 -1.36 -1.08
C GLY A 108 -4.04 -0.03 -1.51
N HIS A 109 -5.00 0.43 -0.72
CA HIS A 109 -5.93 1.49 -1.08
C HIS A 109 -5.95 2.64 -0.08
N GLN A 110 -6.38 3.81 -0.55
CA GLN A 110 -6.94 4.84 0.29
C GLN A 110 -8.43 4.53 0.53
N PRO A 111 -9.00 4.88 1.68
CA PRO A 111 -8.35 5.64 2.75
C PRO A 111 -7.49 4.80 3.73
N THR A 112 -7.51 3.48 3.63
CA THR A 112 -6.88 2.56 4.59
C THR A 112 -5.41 2.91 4.85
N LEU A 113 -4.61 3.08 3.79
CA LEU A 113 -3.18 3.36 3.94
C LEU A 113 -2.95 4.70 4.65
N GLY A 114 -3.65 5.73 4.23
CA GLY A 114 -3.52 7.05 4.83
C GLY A 114 -4.00 7.11 6.27
N GLN A 115 -5.07 6.38 6.60
CA GLN A 115 -5.54 6.24 7.98
C GLN A 115 -4.52 5.50 8.85
N THR A 116 -3.89 4.46 8.32
CA THR A 116 -2.84 3.71 9.02
C THR A 116 -1.63 4.61 9.30
N ILE A 117 -1.19 5.36 8.30
CA ILE A 117 -0.08 6.31 8.46
C ILE A 117 -0.40 7.35 9.53
N ALA A 118 -1.60 7.96 9.47
CA ALA A 118 -2.02 8.96 10.44
C ALA A 118 -2.03 8.39 11.86
N GLN A 119 -2.51 7.16 12.02
CA GLN A 119 -2.52 6.49 13.32
C GLN A 119 -1.11 6.23 13.84
N LEU A 120 -0.21 5.70 13.00
CA LEU A 120 1.14 5.35 13.42
C LEU A 120 2.01 6.57 13.72
N LEU A 121 1.81 7.67 13.01
CA LEU A 121 2.53 8.91 13.21
C LEU A 121 1.84 9.85 14.21
N VAL A 122 0.70 9.45 14.75
CA VAL A 122 -0.10 10.23 15.70
C VAL A 122 -0.42 11.63 15.13
N LEU A 123 -0.89 11.65 13.89
CA LEU A 123 -1.27 12.90 13.23
C LEU A 123 -2.60 13.42 13.78
N LYS A 124 -2.78 14.73 13.73
CA LYS A 124 -4.03 15.38 14.13
C LYS A 124 -5.18 14.98 13.20
N GLU A 125 -4.92 14.90 11.92
CA GLU A 125 -5.87 14.46 10.91
C GLU A 125 -6.07 12.95 11.00
N ALA A 126 -7.30 12.48 10.69
CA ALA A 126 -7.63 11.06 10.71
C ALA A 126 -6.99 10.29 9.54
N GLU A 127 -6.61 10.99 8.48
CA GLU A 127 -6.10 10.38 7.25
C GLU A 127 -5.01 11.25 6.63
N CYS A 128 -3.92 10.59 6.26
CA CYS A 128 -2.85 11.19 5.47
C CYS A 128 -3.12 10.92 3.99
N ALA A 129 -2.94 11.93 3.14
CA ALA A 129 -3.07 11.75 1.70
C ALA A 129 -1.88 10.96 1.15
N VAL A 130 -2.18 9.87 0.41
CA VAL A 130 -1.19 9.09 -0.32
C VAL A 130 -1.55 9.17 -1.80
N LYS A 131 -0.67 9.71 -2.61
CA LYS A 131 -0.90 9.84 -4.06
C LYS A 131 -0.94 8.47 -4.73
N LYS A 132 -1.65 8.37 -5.85
CA LYS A 132 -1.68 7.15 -6.68
C LYS A 132 -0.26 6.73 -7.04
N GLY A 133 0.07 5.47 -6.79
CA GLY A 133 1.39 4.93 -7.07
C GLY A 133 2.49 5.33 -6.07
N ALA A 134 2.20 6.19 -5.11
CA ALA A 134 3.16 6.62 -4.09
C ALA A 134 3.27 5.61 -2.95
N LEU A 135 4.38 5.64 -2.25
CA LEU A 135 4.59 4.83 -1.07
C LEU A 135 5.11 5.63 0.11
N TRP A 136 4.81 5.12 1.28
CA TRP A 136 5.35 5.56 2.56
C TRP A 136 6.06 4.39 3.21
N TRP A 137 7.31 4.60 3.58
CA TRP A 137 8.12 3.59 4.27
C TRP A 137 8.28 4.00 5.72
N LEU A 138 7.70 3.21 6.61
CA LEU A 138 7.72 3.46 8.06
C LEU A 138 8.57 2.39 8.73
N ARG A 139 9.16 2.78 9.85
CA ARG A 139 9.98 1.87 10.66
C ARG A 139 9.61 2.04 12.12
N SER A 140 9.33 0.92 12.80
CA SER A 140 9.27 0.90 14.24
C SER A 140 10.66 0.66 14.80
N ARG A 141 11.02 1.40 15.82
CA ARG A 141 12.25 1.18 16.56
C ARG A 141 11.99 1.38 18.04
N ASP A 142 12.74 0.66 18.88
CA ASP A 142 12.67 0.82 20.31
C ASP A 142 13.72 1.83 20.75
N ARG A 143 13.29 2.79 21.56
CA ARG A 143 14.17 3.78 22.16
C ARG A 143 13.71 4.04 23.58
N ASP A 144 14.61 3.85 24.55
CA ASP A 144 14.33 4.05 25.98
C ASP A 144 13.09 3.26 26.45
N SER A 145 12.99 1.99 26.03
CA SER A 145 11.89 1.08 26.33
C SER A 145 10.53 1.49 25.73
N GLN A 146 10.55 2.44 24.78
CA GLN A 146 9.35 2.87 24.05
C GLN A 146 9.50 2.60 22.55
N SER A 147 8.43 2.13 21.93
CA SER A 147 8.38 1.95 20.48
C SER A 147 8.09 3.31 19.82
N GLN A 148 8.92 3.68 18.86
CA GLN A 148 8.72 4.88 18.03
C GLN A 148 8.53 4.49 16.57
N THR A 149 7.65 5.20 15.89
CA THR A 149 7.50 5.10 14.44
C THR A 149 8.25 6.26 13.78
N VAL A 150 9.14 5.93 12.84
CA VAL A 150 9.83 6.95 12.05
C VAL A 150 9.51 6.77 10.57
N VAL A 151 9.52 7.86 9.83
CA VAL A 151 9.40 7.84 8.37
C VAL A 151 10.81 7.63 7.80
N VAL A 152 10.99 6.54 7.07
CA VAL A 152 12.25 6.27 6.37
C VAL A 152 12.31 7.11 5.10
N THR A 153 11.24 7.04 4.29
CA THR A 153 11.12 7.83 3.07
C THR A 153 9.67 7.84 2.58
N VAL A 154 9.37 8.81 1.75
CA VAL A 154 8.16 8.88 0.96
C VAL A 154 8.61 9.04 -0.49
N GLN A 155 8.09 8.19 -1.37
CA GLN A 155 8.40 8.26 -2.80
C GLN A 155 7.13 8.30 -3.63
N SER A 156 7.18 9.04 -4.72
CA SER A 156 6.09 9.09 -5.68
C SER A 156 6.63 8.97 -7.11
N PRO A 157 5.80 8.46 -8.04
CA PRO A 157 6.28 8.25 -9.42
C PRO A 157 6.76 9.52 -10.12
N GLU A 158 6.20 10.68 -9.73
CA GLU A 158 6.57 11.96 -10.34
C GLU A 158 8.00 12.40 -9.99
N LEU A 159 8.59 11.85 -8.94
CA LEU A 159 9.93 12.21 -8.48
C LEU A 159 11.01 11.24 -8.95
N LEU A 160 10.63 10.23 -9.69
CA LEU A 160 11.56 9.18 -10.14
C LEU A 160 11.86 9.20 -11.64
#